data_4dbdbe286757acc110b6ed482a2be263
#
_entry.id   4dbdbe286757acc110b6ed482a2be263
#
_cell.length_a   1.000
_cell.length_b   1.000
_cell.length_c   1.000
_cell.angle_alpha   90.00
_cell.angle_beta   90.00
_cell.angle_gamma   90.00
#
_symmetry.space_group_name_H-M   'P 1'
#
loop_
_entity.id
_entity.type
_entity.pdbx_description
1 polymer ?
#
loop_
_entity_poly.entity_id
_entity_poly.type
_entity_poly.pdbx_seq_one_letter_code
_entity_poly.pdbx_strand_id
1 'polypeptide(L)'
;KAAWQDSEKLGIQMDALSAKMDVHSKVMDGISAKMDMASKGGDEHSELMEKTGRQMEVLGKQQETIGREMSAISQRMAVAKTDAQHQAISREMQVQEDKMAALSRQMEMLSAIMDQHGAQLEKQLKPLETLGREMEVASKPLNELGRQMSELGKQQERLSKVADEKVLGIIDSSLKNGQALPAGNFAPK
;
A
#
# COMPACT_ATOMS: atom_id res chain seq x y z
N LYS A 1 -43.24 28.42 -7.62
CA LYS A 1 -42.35 28.97 -6.55
C LYS A 1 -41.91 27.91 -5.54
N ALA A 2 -42.80 27.06 -4.99
CA ALA A 2 -42.46 26.08 -3.97
C ALA A 2 -41.40 25.06 -4.43
N ALA A 3 -41.55 24.47 -5.63
CA ALA A 3 -40.61 23.45 -6.14
C ALA A 3 -39.17 24.00 -6.35
N TRP A 4 -39.03 25.26 -6.71
CA TRP A 4 -37.74 25.95 -6.82
C TRP A 4 -37.08 26.15 -5.46
N GLN A 5 -37.83 26.51 -4.44
CA GLN A 5 -37.32 26.67 -3.07
C GLN A 5 -36.88 25.34 -2.47
N ASP A 6 -37.58 24.25 -2.78
CA ASP A 6 -37.22 22.93 -2.32
C ASP A 6 -35.96 22.40 -3.02
N SER A 7 -35.80 22.66 -4.34
CA SER A 7 -34.57 22.31 -5.09
C SER A 7 -33.37 23.11 -4.59
N GLU A 8 -33.53 24.40 -4.29
CA GLU A 8 -32.46 25.24 -3.74
C GLU A 8 -32.01 24.76 -2.35
N LYS A 9 -32.97 24.39 -1.47
CA LYS A 9 -32.64 23.81 -0.16
C LYS A 9 -31.86 22.48 -0.27
N LEU A 10 -32.24 21.62 -1.22
CA LEU A 10 -31.53 20.39 -1.47
C LEU A 10 -30.10 20.67 -1.97
N GLY A 11 -29.92 21.65 -2.86
CA GLY A 11 -28.60 22.07 -3.31
C GLY A 11 -27.69 22.48 -2.14
N ILE A 12 -28.20 23.36 -1.26
CA ILE A 12 -27.45 23.77 -0.05
C ILE A 12 -27.10 22.61 0.84
N GLN A 13 -28.00 21.62 1.02
CA GLN A 13 -27.72 20.42 1.81
C GLN A 13 -26.65 19.54 1.15
N MET A 14 -26.68 19.36 -0.15
CA MET A 14 -25.69 18.62 -0.92
C MET A 14 -24.32 19.29 -0.84
N ASP A 15 -24.24 20.62 -0.96
CA ASP A 15 -23.00 21.37 -0.81
C ASP A 15 -22.40 21.21 0.60
N ALA A 16 -23.25 21.27 1.62
CA ALA A 16 -22.81 21.07 3.00
C ALA A 16 -22.31 19.63 3.26
N LEU A 17 -22.93 18.62 2.66
CA LEU A 17 -22.46 17.24 2.72
C LEU A 17 -21.15 17.05 1.96
N SER A 18 -21.02 17.65 0.77
CA SER A 18 -19.78 17.64 -0.02
C SER A 18 -18.63 18.24 0.77
N ALA A 19 -18.82 19.38 1.40
CA ALA A 19 -17.80 20.00 2.25
C ALA A 19 -17.38 19.10 3.42
N LYS A 20 -18.32 18.36 4.04
CA LYS A 20 -17.99 17.38 5.08
C LYS A 20 -17.21 16.19 4.51
N MET A 21 -17.59 15.68 3.36
CA MET A 21 -16.88 14.59 2.67
C MET A 21 -15.44 15.01 2.35
N ASP A 22 -15.20 16.23 1.90
CA ASP A 22 -13.86 16.75 1.62
C ASP A 22 -12.98 16.79 2.87
N VAL A 23 -13.55 17.14 4.03
CA VAL A 23 -12.82 17.11 5.30
C VAL A 23 -12.40 15.69 5.66
N HIS A 24 -13.30 14.71 5.56
CA HIS A 24 -13.00 13.32 5.85
C HIS A 24 -12.03 12.70 4.83
N SER A 25 -12.14 13.08 3.54
CA SER A 25 -11.19 12.69 2.50
C SER A 25 -9.78 13.14 2.84
N LYS A 26 -9.59 14.39 3.23
CA LYS A 26 -8.29 14.92 3.66
C LYS A 26 -7.70 14.17 4.87
N VAL A 27 -8.54 13.73 5.79
CA VAL A 27 -8.09 12.91 6.92
C VAL A 27 -7.57 11.56 6.41
N MET A 28 -8.31 10.90 5.50
CA MET A 28 -7.89 9.63 4.90
C MET A 28 -6.61 9.79 4.08
N ASP A 29 -6.47 10.86 3.30
CA ASP A 29 -5.24 11.17 2.57
C ASP A 29 -4.04 11.31 3.50
N GLY A 30 -4.23 11.97 4.65
CA GLY A 30 -3.21 12.08 5.68
C GLY A 30 -2.80 10.73 6.30
N ILE A 31 -3.76 9.83 6.52
CA ILE A 31 -3.49 8.47 7.02
C ILE A 31 -2.77 7.67 5.93
N SER A 32 -3.22 7.74 4.67
CA SER A 32 -2.61 7.08 3.52
C SER A 32 -1.14 7.49 3.36
N ALA A 33 -0.85 8.79 3.44
CA ALA A 33 0.51 9.30 3.35
C ALA A 33 1.43 8.76 4.47
N LYS A 34 0.89 8.58 5.69
CA LYS A 34 1.64 7.95 6.79
C LYS A 34 1.88 6.46 6.54
N MET A 35 0.89 5.75 5.97
CA MET A 35 1.02 4.34 5.61
C MET A 35 2.08 4.15 4.52
N ASP A 36 2.10 5.02 3.51
CA ASP A 36 3.09 4.99 2.44
C ASP A 36 4.52 5.23 2.96
N MET A 37 4.69 6.16 3.91
CA MET A 37 5.99 6.39 4.56
C MET A 37 6.45 5.19 5.36
N ALA A 38 5.55 4.56 6.12
CA ALA A 38 5.87 3.37 6.90
C ALA A 38 6.20 2.17 5.99
N SER A 39 5.47 1.99 4.89
CA SER A 39 5.72 0.95 3.89
C SER A 39 7.09 1.11 3.23
N LYS A 40 7.42 2.32 2.75
CA LYS A 40 8.73 2.58 2.12
C LYS A 40 9.90 2.26 3.03
N GLY A 41 9.81 2.62 4.31
CA GLY A 41 10.85 2.23 5.26
C GLY A 41 10.95 0.72 5.44
N GLY A 42 9.82 0.00 5.39
CA GLY A 42 9.79 -1.46 5.40
C GLY A 42 10.46 -2.08 4.17
N ASP A 43 10.21 -1.52 2.99
CA ASP A 43 10.79 -1.98 1.73
C ASP A 43 12.32 -1.86 1.73
N GLU A 44 12.89 -0.76 2.23
CA GLU A 44 14.33 -0.57 2.37
C GLU A 44 14.99 -1.64 3.24
N HIS A 45 14.39 -1.95 4.40
CA HIS A 45 14.92 -2.99 5.28
C HIS A 45 14.76 -4.38 4.68
N SER A 46 13.68 -4.65 3.97
CA SER A 46 13.45 -5.91 3.26
C SER A 46 14.50 -6.13 2.17
N GLU A 47 14.83 -5.10 1.40
CA GLU A 47 15.88 -5.16 0.37
C GLU A 47 17.27 -5.44 0.98
N LEU A 48 17.59 -4.77 2.10
CA LEU A 48 18.83 -5.00 2.83
C LEU A 48 18.92 -6.42 3.38
N MET A 49 17.83 -6.96 3.92
CA MET A 49 17.76 -8.36 4.38
C MET A 49 17.95 -9.34 3.23
N GLU A 50 17.34 -9.11 2.07
CA GLU A 50 17.52 -9.95 0.89
C GLU A 50 18.98 -9.94 0.40
N LYS A 51 19.61 -8.76 0.36
CA LYS A 51 21.02 -8.61 0.00
C LYS A 51 21.93 -9.36 0.98
N THR A 52 21.66 -9.23 2.29
CA THR A 52 22.41 -9.94 3.33
C THR A 52 22.21 -11.45 3.22
N GLY A 53 21.00 -11.92 2.94
CA GLY A 53 20.69 -13.33 2.69
C GLY A 53 21.47 -13.90 1.51
N ARG A 54 21.56 -13.17 0.39
CA ARG A 54 22.40 -13.58 -0.74
C ARG A 54 23.87 -13.66 -0.39
N GLN A 55 24.39 -12.77 0.45
CA GLN A 55 25.79 -12.86 0.93
C GLN A 55 26.01 -14.08 1.81
N MET A 56 25.08 -14.38 2.72
CA MET A 56 25.13 -15.58 3.55
C MET A 56 25.10 -16.87 2.72
N GLU A 57 24.30 -16.92 1.65
CA GLU A 57 24.26 -18.05 0.73
C GLU A 57 25.63 -18.27 0.05
N VAL A 58 26.29 -17.20 -0.38
CA VAL A 58 27.64 -17.29 -0.98
C VAL A 58 28.66 -17.84 0.05
N LEU A 59 28.62 -17.34 1.29
CA LEU A 59 29.50 -17.84 2.35
C LEU A 59 29.20 -19.31 2.70
N GLY A 60 27.93 -19.71 2.69
CA GLY A 60 27.54 -21.11 2.90
C GLY A 60 28.12 -22.05 1.84
N LYS A 61 28.08 -21.64 0.55
CA LYS A 61 28.74 -22.40 -0.53
C LYS A 61 30.24 -22.48 -0.37
N GLN A 62 30.89 -21.43 0.13
CA GLN A 62 32.31 -21.44 0.42
C GLN A 62 32.64 -22.41 1.59
N GLN A 63 31.84 -22.41 2.66
CA GLN A 63 31.99 -23.34 3.78
C GLN A 63 31.82 -24.79 3.31
N GLU A 64 30.84 -25.08 2.46
CA GLU A 64 30.66 -26.41 1.88
C GLU A 64 31.87 -26.85 1.06
N THR A 65 32.46 -25.94 0.29
CA THR A 65 33.67 -26.22 -0.48
C THR A 65 34.86 -26.54 0.43
N ILE A 66 35.09 -25.73 1.46
CA ILE A 66 36.16 -25.98 2.46
C ILE A 66 35.91 -27.32 3.19
N GLY A 67 34.65 -27.61 3.54
CA GLY A 67 34.31 -28.90 4.17
C GLY A 67 34.66 -30.09 3.29
N ARG A 68 34.45 -29.99 1.97
CA ARG A 68 34.88 -31.02 1.00
C ARG A 68 36.42 -31.15 0.93
N GLU A 69 37.12 -30.00 0.90
CA GLU A 69 38.59 -29.98 0.92
C GLU A 69 39.18 -30.60 2.22
N MET A 70 38.61 -30.26 3.37
CA MET A 70 38.99 -30.85 4.66
C MET A 70 38.75 -32.35 4.69
N SER A 71 37.67 -32.85 4.11
CA SER A 71 37.40 -34.27 3.97
C SER A 71 38.45 -34.97 3.11
N ALA A 72 38.86 -34.39 1.99
CA ALA A 72 39.91 -34.91 1.13
C ALA A 72 41.28 -34.88 1.83
N ILE A 73 41.58 -33.84 2.58
CA ILE A 73 42.80 -33.74 3.40
C ILE A 73 42.83 -34.84 4.47
N SER A 74 41.71 -35.11 5.15
CA SER A 74 41.58 -36.16 6.15
C SER A 74 41.81 -37.55 5.55
N GLN A 75 41.30 -37.80 4.33
CA GLN A 75 41.58 -39.06 3.62
C GLN A 75 43.06 -39.21 3.27
N ARG A 76 43.72 -38.14 2.87
CA ARG A 76 45.18 -38.15 2.62
C ARG A 76 45.99 -38.40 3.92
N MET A 77 45.53 -37.83 5.02
CA MET A 77 46.12 -38.04 6.33
C MET A 77 46.07 -39.53 6.74
N ALA A 78 44.96 -40.21 6.48
CA ALA A 78 44.79 -41.62 6.83
C ALA A 78 45.73 -42.58 6.07
N VAL A 79 46.24 -42.16 4.90
CA VAL A 79 47.14 -42.98 4.07
C VAL A 79 48.60 -42.51 4.08
N ALA A 80 48.91 -41.47 4.81
CA ALA A 80 50.28 -40.96 4.97
C ALA A 80 51.17 -41.96 5.69
N LYS A 81 52.40 -42.11 5.22
CA LYS A 81 53.33 -43.13 5.72
C LYS A 81 54.57 -42.57 6.43
N THR A 82 54.78 -41.27 6.31
CA THR A 82 55.98 -40.60 6.86
C THR A 82 55.59 -39.40 7.72
N ASP A 83 56.40 -39.07 8.72
CA ASP A 83 56.16 -37.91 9.59
C ASP A 83 56.16 -36.60 8.81
N ALA A 84 57.00 -36.49 7.77
CA ALA A 84 56.99 -35.32 6.90
C ALA A 84 55.69 -35.15 6.14
N GLN A 85 55.07 -36.26 5.68
CA GLN A 85 53.75 -36.23 5.06
C GLN A 85 52.68 -35.81 6.04
N HIS A 86 52.68 -36.38 7.26
CA HIS A 86 51.73 -36.00 8.31
C HIS A 86 51.83 -34.52 8.65
N GLN A 87 53.04 -33.98 8.82
CA GLN A 87 53.22 -32.55 9.12
C GLN A 87 52.75 -31.65 7.99
N ALA A 88 53.01 -31.99 6.73
CA ALA A 88 52.56 -31.22 5.59
C ALA A 88 51.01 -31.18 5.51
N ILE A 89 50.37 -32.34 5.66
CA ILE A 89 48.90 -32.44 5.61
C ILE A 89 48.26 -31.75 6.82
N SER A 90 48.86 -31.81 8.01
CA SER A 90 48.39 -31.08 9.20
C SER A 90 48.41 -29.56 8.97
N ARG A 91 49.43 -29.02 8.30
CA ARG A 91 49.48 -27.59 7.94
C ARG A 91 48.39 -27.23 6.94
N GLU A 92 48.13 -28.07 5.95
CA GLU A 92 47.02 -27.85 5.00
C GLU A 92 45.66 -27.85 5.74
N MET A 93 45.42 -28.77 6.67
CA MET A 93 44.24 -28.85 7.49
C MET A 93 44.06 -27.57 8.32
N GLN A 94 45.12 -27.10 8.98
CA GLN A 94 45.09 -25.88 9.77
C GLN A 94 44.69 -24.68 8.93
N VAL A 95 45.21 -24.56 7.71
CA VAL A 95 44.79 -23.46 6.78
C VAL A 95 43.32 -23.51 6.46
N GLN A 96 42.72 -24.69 6.27
CA GLN A 96 41.29 -24.81 5.99
C GLN A 96 40.45 -24.54 7.24
N GLU A 97 40.88 -24.96 8.43
CA GLU A 97 40.25 -24.62 9.71
C GLU A 97 40.22 -23.10 9.94
N ASP A 98 41.33 -22.40 9.67
CA ASP A 98 41.41 -20.94 9.79
C ASP A 98 40.48 -20.23 8.82
N LYS A 99 40.37 -20.72 7.59
CA LYS A 99 39.39 -20.21 6.60
C LYS A 99 37.95 -20.43 7.07
N MET A 100 37.64 -21.64 7.54
CA MET A 100 36.32 -21.97 8.07
C MET A 100 35.95 -21.07 9.24
N ALA A 101 36.85 -20.83 10.16
CA ALA A 101 36.66 -19.93 11.30
C ALA A 101 36.42 -18.47 10.83
N ALA A 102 37.16 -18.03 9.81
CA ALA A 102 36.94 -16.68 9.24
C ALA A 102 35.55 -16.55 8.59
N LEU A 103 35.11 -17.55 7.81
CA LEU A 103 33.78 -17.57 7.21
C LEU A 103 32.65 -17.61 8.26
N SER A 104 32.84 -18.41 9.32
CA SER A 104 31.86 -18.46 10.43
C SER A 104 31.69 -17.11 11.12
N ARG A 105 32.77 -16.37 11.36
CA ARG A 105 32.69 -15.01 11.90
C ARG A 105 31.99 -14.06 10.96
N GLN A 106 32.20 -14.18 9.65
CA GLN A 106 31.49 -13.36 8.66
C GLN A 106 29.98 -13.68 8.66
N MET A 107 29.59 -14.94 8.75
CA MET A 107 28.20 -15.35 8.84
C MET A 107 27.55 -14.85 10.13
N GLU A 108 28.24 -14.90 11.27
CA GLU A 108 27.75 -14.31 12.53
C GLU A 108 27.50 -12.81 12.41
N MET A 109 28.42 -12.07 11.77
CA MET A 109 28.21 -10.63 11.53
C MET A 109 27.02 -10.36 10.62
N LEU A 110 26.85 -11.13 9.54
CA LEU A 110 25.69 -10.98 8.65
C LEU A 110 24.40 -11.36 9.33
N SER A 111 24.40 -12.39 10.19
CA SER A 111 23.23 -12.74 11.01
C SER A 111 22.84 -11.61 11.95
N ALA A 112 23.80 -10.98 12.63
CA ALA A 112 23.53 -9.83 13.50
C ALA A 112 22.95 -8.63 12.70
N ILE A 113 23.42 -8.41 11.46
CA ILE A 113 22.89 -7.40 10.56
C ILE A 113 21.45 -7.74 10.17
N MET A 114 21.15 -8.99 9.84
CA MET A 114 19.77 -9.45 9.54
C MET A 114 18.83 -9.24 10.71
N ASP A 115 19.26 -9.59 11.92
CA ASP A 115 18.48 -9.42 13.14
C ASP A 115 18.18 -7.93 13.39
N GLN A 116 19.17 -7.06 13.17
CA GLN A 116 19.01 -5.62 13.30
C GLN A 116 17.98 -5.08 12.28
N HIS A 117 18.08 -5.49 11.01
CA HIS A 117 17.11 -5.08 9.99
C HIS A 117 15.72 -5.65 10.25
N GLY A 118 15.61 -6.89 10.71
CA GLY A 118 14.36 -7.52 11.12
C GLY A 118 13.67 -6.74 12.24
N ALA A 119 14.42 -6.34 13.27
CA ALA A 119 13.88 -5.53 14.37
C ALA A 119 13.46 -4.12 13.92
N GLN A 120 14.19 -3.50 12.98
CA GLN A 120 13.80 -2.21 12.40
C GLN A 120 12.55 -2.34 11.51
N LEU A 121 12.47 -3.40 10.70
CA LEU A 121 11.29 -3.71 9.89
C LEU A 121 10.05 -3.87 10.77
N GLU A 122 10.12 -4.67 11.83
CA GLU A 122 9.02 -4.84 12.78
C GLU A 122 8.58 -3.50 13.38
N LYS A 123 9.55 -2.69 13.82
CA LYS A 123 9.27 -1.36 14.39
C LYS A 123 8.58 -0.42 13.41
N GLN A 124 8.95 -0.47 12.12
CA GLN A 124 8.35 0.37 11.08
C GLN A 124 6.98 -0.14 10.63
N LEU A 125 6.76 -1.44 10.60
CA LEU A 125 5.48 -2.04 10.20
C LEU A 125 4.42 -1.98 11.30
N LYS A 126 4.83 -1.96 12.57
CA LYS A 126 3.91 -1.89 13.71
C LYS A 126 2.89 -0.73 13.64
N PRO A 127 3.24 0.49 13.19
CA PRO A 127 2.26 1.56 13.02
C PRO A 127 1.22 1.28 11.94
N LEU A 128 1.52 0.44 10.93
CA LEU A 128 0.59 0.17 9.83
C LEU A 128 -0.71 -0.49 10.30
N GLU A 129 -0.65 -1.36 11.30
CA GLU A 129 -1.84 -1.97 11.88
C GLU A 129 -2.74 -0.91 12.55
N THR A 130 -2.13 0.02 13.28
CA THR A 130 -2.85 1.13 13.91
C THR A 130 -3.44 2.07 12.87
N LEU A 131 -2.65 2.45 11.86
CA LEU A 131 -3.11 3.28 10.75
C LEU A 131 -4.21 2.62 9.94
N GLY A 132 -4.16 1.30 9.74
CA GLY A 132 -5.24 0.53 9.12
C GLY A 132 -6.56 0.64 9.90
N ARG A 133 -6.51 0.55 11.21
CA ARG A 133 -7.69 0.75 12.09
C ARG A 133 -8.18 2.20 12.04
N GLU A 134 -7.28 3.16 12.05
CA GLU A 134 -7.63 4.59 11.90
C GLU A 134 -8.31 4.84 10.56
N MET A 135 -7.82 4.26 9.46
CA MET A 135 -8.42 4.34 8.13
C MET A 135 -9.83 3.75 8.11
N GLU A 136 -10.04 2.59 8.74
CA GLU A 136 -11.38 1.99 8.87
C GLU A 136 -12.34 2.91 9.62
N VAL A 137 -11.89 3.49 10.73
CA VAL A 137 -12.71 4.43 11.50
C VAL A 137 -13.01 5.70 10.70
N ALA A 138 -12.01 6.24 10.00
CA ALA A 138 -12.15 7.46 9.18
C ALA A 138 -13.06 7.25 7.95
N SER A 139 -13.16 6.03 7.42
CA SER A 139 -14.02 5.70 6.27
C SER A 139 -15.51 5.63 6.63
N LYS A 140 -15.87 5.31 7.88
CA LYS A 140 -17.28 5.16 8.30
C LYS A 140 -18.11 6.42 8.08
N PRO A 141 -17.66 7.64 8.48
CA PRO A 141 -18.40 8.86 8.18
C PRO A 141 -18.56 9.11 6.69
N LEU A 142 -17.56 8.82 5.86
CA LEU A 142 -17.65 8.99 4.42
C LEU A 142 -18.72 8.10 3.79
N ASN A 143 -18.81 6.85 4.22
CA ASN A 143 -19.83 5.92 3.76
C ASN A 143 -21.24 6.41 4.13
N GLU A 144 -21.41 6.95 5.33
CA GLU A 144 -22.71 7.50 5.78
C GLU A 144 -23.06 8.79 5.01
N LEU A 145 -22.10 9.71 4.81
CA LEU A 145 -22.29 10.91 4.02
C LEU A 145 -22.61 10.57 2.55
N GLY A 146 -21.97 9.55 1.99
CA GLY A 146 -22.25 9.04 0.64
C GLY A 146 -23.69 8.52 0.52
N ARG A 147 -24.21 7.82 1.51
CA ARG A 147 -25.61 7.39 1.57
C ARG A 147 -26.55 8.58 1.61
N GLN A 148 -26.28 9.57 2.45
CA GLN A 148 -27.08 10.78 2.56
C GLN A 148 -27.08 11.56 1.24
N MET A 149 -25.93 11.72 0.60
CA MET A 149 -25.80 12.35 -0.71
C MET A 149 -26.63 11.63 -1.78
N SER A 150 -26.58 10.30 -1.81
CA SER A 150 -27.40 9.50 -2.73
C SER A 150 -28.90 9.70 -2.52
N GLU A 151 -29.33 9.79 -1.28
CA GLU A 151 -30.76 10.02 -0.97
C GLU A 151 -31.21 11.41 -1.38
N LEU A 152 -30.41 12.44 -1.12
CA LEU A 152 -30.69 13.80 -1.61
C LEU A 152 -30.74 13.87 -3.14
N GLY A 153 -29.85 13.15 -3.83
CA GLY A 153 -29.86 13.04 -5.29
C GLY A 153 -31.16 12.44 -5.82
N LYS A 154 -31.66 11.38 -5.19
CA LYS A 154 -32.98 10.80 -5.54
C LYS A 154 -34.14 11.77 -5.29
N GLN A 155 -34.07 12.55 -4.22
CA GLN A 155 -35.10 13.59 -3.95
C GLN A 155 -35.08 14.68 -5.01
N GLN A 156 -33.89 15.12 -5.41
CA GLN A 156 -33.74 16.12 -6.46
C GLN A 156 -34.25 15.62 -7.81
N GLU A 157 -33.99 14.38 -8.17
CA GLU A 157 -34.52 13.75 -9.38
C GLU A 157 -36.05 13.71 -9.38
N ARG A 158 -36.68 13.36 -8.24
CA ARG A 158 -38.14 13.36 -8.10
C ARG A 158 -38.71 14.78 -8.28
N LEU A 159 -38.07 15.78 -7.67
CA LEU A 159 -38.53 17.19 -7.83
C LEU A 159 -38.38 17.68 -9.27
N SER A 160 -37.31 17.31 -9.96
CA SER A 160 -37.12 17.62 -11.38
C SER A 160 -38.23 17.02 -12.23
N LYS A 161 -38.54 15.73 -12.07
CA LYS A 161 -39.64 15.06 -12.79
C LYS A 161 -40.98 15.76 -12.56
N VAL A 162 -41.30 16.10 -11.30
CA VAL A 162 -42.54 16.84 -11.00
C VAL A 162 -42.57 18.25 -11.62
N ALA A 163 -41.41 18.91 -11.66
CA ALA A 163 -41.30 20.22 -12.31
C ALA A 163 -41.51 20.13 -13.84
N ASP A 164 -40.88 19.13 -14.46
CA ASP A 164 -41.00 18.85 -15.90
C ASP A 164 -42.44 18.52 -16.28
N GLU A 165 -43.13 17.66 -15.51
CA GLU A 165 -44.53 17.33 -15.71
C GLU A 165 -45.47 18.60 -15.62
N LYS A 166 -45.18 19.48 -14.63
CA LYS A 166 -45.90 20.73 -14.49
C LYS A 166 -45.66 21.67 -15.65
N VAL A 167 -44.41 21.81 -16.11
CA VAL A 167 -44.08 22.65 -17.29
C VAL A 167 -44.78 22.12 -18.53
N LEU A 168 -44.71 20.80 -18.77
CA LEU A 168 -45.43 20.18 -19.90
C LEU A 168 -46.95 20.42 -19.81
N GLY A 169 -47.54 20.27 -18.60
CA GLY A 169 -48.96 20.54 -18.38
C GLY A 169 -49.35 22.01 -18.67
N ILE A 170 -48.49 22.97 -18.29
CA ILE A 170 -48.68 24.39 -18.60
C ILE A 170 -48.62 24.64 -20.12
N ILE A 171 -47.62 24.04 -20.78
CA ILE A 171 -47.47 24.17 -22.24
C ILE A 171 -48.70 23.61 -22.94
N ASP A 172 -49.12 22.39 -22.58
CA ASP A 172 -50.28 21.72 -23.18
C ASP A 172 -51.58 22.53 -22.97
N SER A 173 -51.78 23.05 -21.76
CA SER A 173 -52.91 23.93 -21.43
C SER A 173 -52.89 25.23 -22.22
N SER A 174 -51.71 25.84 -22.37
CA SER A 174 -51.55 27.10 -23.12
C SER A 174 -51.78 26.91 -24.62
N LEU A 175 -51.39 25.79 -25.16
CA LEU A 175 -51.66 25.38 -26.55
C LEU A 175 -53.18 25.18 -26.76
N LYS A 176 -53.85 24.43 -25.87
CA LYS A 176 -55.28 24.17 -25.96
C LYS A 176 -56.14 25.44 -25.83
N ASN A 177 -55.71 26.39 -25.03
CA ASN A 177 -56.39 27.62 -24.77
C ASN A 177 -56.05 28.78 -25.77
N GLY A 178 -55.21 28.49 -26.77
CA GLY A 178 -54.77 29.48 -27.76
C GLY A 178 -53.91 30.62 -27.20
N GLN A 179 -53.38 30.44 -25.98
CA GLN A 179 -52.48 31.40 -25.32
C GLN A 179 -51.02 31.24 -25.75
N ALA A 180 -50.64 30.07 -26.26
CA ALA A 180 -49.31 29.82 -26.83
C ALA A 180 -49.38 30.18 -28.34
N LEU A 181 -48.65 31.18 -28.72
CA LEU A 181 -48.38 31.45 -30.13
C LEU A 181 -47.34 30.44 -30.62
N PRO A 182 -47.52 29.79 -31.79
CA PRO A 182 -46.47 29.01 -32.39
C PRO A 182 -45.24 29.90 -32.54
N ALA A 183 -44.04 29.37 -32.25
CA ALA A 183 -42.79 30.08 -32.45
C ALA A 183 -42.70 30.51 -33.93
N GLY A 184 -43.36 31.59 -34.27
CA GLY A 184 -43.24 32.23 -35.55
C GLY A 184 -41.86 32.81 -35.70
N ASN A 185 -41.26 32.60 -36.85
CA ASN A 185 -39.99 33.12 -37.29
C ASN A 185 -39.59 34.43 -36.62
N PHE A 186 -38.85 34.38 -35.55
CA PHE A 186 -38.06 35.52 -35.11
C PHE A 186 -36.91 35.68 -36.10
N ALA A 187 -37.17 36.30 -37.25
CA ALA A 187 -36.10 36.82 -38.06
C ALA A 187 -35.42 37.92 -37.24
N PRO A 188 -34.13 37.84 -36.95
CA PRO A 188 -33.43 38.96 -36.33
C PRO A 188 -33.48 40.15 -37.29
N LYS A 189 -33.94 41.31 -36.77
CA LYS A 189 -33.77 42.57 -37.44
C LYS A 189 -32.31 43.03 -37.37
#